data_e9f2e000353ec139b8530c6336f6242a
#
_entry.id   e9f2e000353ec139b8530c6336f6242a
#
_cell.length_a   1.000
_cell.length_b   1.000
_cell.length_c   1.000
_cell.angle_alpha   90.00
_cell.angle_beta   90.00
_cell.angle_gamma   90.00
#
_symmetry.space_group_name_H-M   'P 1'
#
loop_
_entity.id
_entity.type
_entity.pdbx_description
1 polymer ?
#
loop_
_entity_poly.entity_id
_entity_poly.type
_entity_poly.pdbx_seq_one_letter_code
_entity_poly.pdbx_strand_id
1 'polypeptide(L)'
;MHKRLALSFPEEVLEHVFSFIQLDKDRNSVSLVCKSWYEIERWCRRKVFIGNCYAVSPATVIRRFPKVRSVELKGKPHFADFNLVPDGWGGYVYPWIEAMSSSYTWLEEIRLKRMVVTDECLELIAKSFKNFKVLVLSSCEGFSTDGLAAIAATCRNLKELDLRESDVDDVSGHWLSHFPDTYTSLVTLNISCLASEVSFSALERLVSRCPNLKSLKLNRAVPLEKLATLLQRAPQLEELGTGGYVAEVRPDVFSGLSVALSGCNKLKGLSGFWDAVPAYLPAVYSVCTRLTTLNLSYATVQSYDLVKLLSQCPKLQRLWVLDYIEDAGLEVLASTCKDLRELRVFPSEPFVMEANVGLTEQGLVSVSEGCPKLESVLYFCRQMTNAALVTIARNRPNMTRFRLCIIEPKAPDYLTLEPLDVGFGAIVEHCKDLQRLSLSGLLTDKVFEYIGTYAKKMEMLSVAFAGDSDLGMHHVLSGCDSLRKLEIRDCPFGDKALLANASKLETMRSLWMSSCSVSFGACKLLGEKMPKLNVEVIDERGPPDSRPESCPVERVFIYRTVAGPRFDMPGFVWNMDQHSSMRFSRQIITTNGL
;
A
#
# COMPACT_ATOMS: atom_id res chain seq x y z
N MET A 1 -14.12 12.75 54.15
CA MET A 1 -14.57 12.85 52.73
C MET A 1 -13.74 13.91 52.05
N HIS A 2 -12.58 13.56 51.46
CA HIS A 2 -11.77 14.52 50.71
C HIS A 2 -12.29 14.53 49.24
N LYS A 3 -13.00 15.58 48.88
CA LYS A 3 -13.24 15.91 47.48
C LYS A 3 -11.86 16.18 46.82
N ARG A 4 -11.35 15.23 46.05
CA ARG A 4 -10.27 15.52 45.08
C ARG A 4 -10.81 16.54 44.09
N LEU A 5 -10.35 17.79 44.23
CA LEU A 5 -10.44 18.79 43.19
C LEU A 5 -9.72 18.21 41.96
N ALA A 6 -10.49 17.73 41.01
CA ALA A 6 -9.95 17.43 39.69
C ALA A 6 -9.52 18.76 39.12
N LEU A 7 -8.22 19.00 39.05
CA LEU A 7 -7.62 20.10 38.26
C LEU A 7 -8.07 19.89 36.81
N SER A 8 -9.16 20.56 36.41
CA SER A 8 -9.53 20.58 35.00
C SER A 8 -8.63 21.61 34.33
N PHE A 9 -7.74 21.16 33.46
CA PHE A 9 -6.99 22.06 32.59
C PHE A 9 -7.98 22.84 31.71
N PRO A 10 -7.72 24.11 31.42
CA PRO A 10 -8.48 24.86 30.42
C PRO A 10 -8.53 24.14 29.08
N GLU A 11 -9.67 24.22 28.38
CA GLU A 11 -9.87 23.49 27.12
C GLU A 11 -8.83 23.87 26.08
N GLU A 12 -8.44 25.14 26.00
CA GLU A 12 -7.42 25.66 25.08
C GLU A 12 -6.04 25.03 25.32
N VAL A 13 -5.70 24.79 26.60
CA VAL A 13 -4.44 24.11 26.95
C VAL A 13 -4.47 22.67 26.50
N LEU A 14 -5.58 21.97 26.68
CA LEU A 14 -5.73 20.58 26.23
C LEU A 14 -5.77 20.48 24.70
N GLU A 15 -6.44 21.42 24.01
CA GLU A 15 -6.40 21.50 22.54
C GLU A 15 -4.96 21.66 22.04
N HIS A 16 -4.20 22.54 22.67
CA HIS A 16 -2.80 22.75 22.31
C HIS A 16 -1.95 21.50 22.55
N VAL A 17 -2.09 20.86 23.70
CA VAL A 17 -1.42 19.59 24.02
C VAL A 17 -1.77 18.51 23.00
N PHE A 18 -3.06 18.34 22.68
CA PHE A 18 -3.50 17.34 21.73
C PHE A 18 -3.00 17.61 20.30
N SER A 19 -2.71 18.86 19.95
CA SER A 19 -2.14 19.22 18.63
C SER A 19 -0.75 18.59 18.41
N PHE A 20 0.01 18.30 19.47
CA PHE A 20 1.32 17.64 19.40
C PHE A 20 1.23 16.10 19.26
N ILE A 21 0.06 15.51 19.52
CA ILE A 21 -0.12 14.06 19.37
C ILE A 21 -0.29 13.76 17.89
N GLN A 22 0.72 13.16 17.28
CA GLN A 22 0.76 12.87 15.85
C GLN A 22 0.16 11.51 15.49
N LEU A 23 0.28 10.51 16.38
CA LEU A 23 -0.16 9.15 16.12
C LEU A 23 -1.67 9.01 16.36
N ASP A 24 -2.39 8.51 15.34
CA ASP A 24 -3.84 8.26 15.44
C ASP A 24 -4.19 7.31 16.60
N LYS A 25 -3.34 6.32 16.90
CA LYS A 25 -3.53 5.40 18.03
C LYS A 25 -3.58 6.15 19.35
N ASP A 26 -2.65 7.09 19.58
CA ASP A 26 -2.57 7.85 20.81
C ASP A 26 -3.73 8.85 20.91
N ARG A 27 -4.09 9.50 19.80
CA ARG A 27 -5.28 10.35 19.73
C ARG A 27 -6.58 9.59 20.05
N ASN A 28 -6.70 8.37 19.54
CA ASN A 28 -7.85 7.53 19.86
C ASN A 28 -7.89 7.18 21.36
N SER A 29 -6.73 6.92 21.98
CA SER A 29 -6.63 6.66 23.42
C SER A 29 -7.02 7.87 24.26
N VAL A 30 -6.61 9.08 23.84
CA VAL A 30 -7.03 10.36 24.47
C VAL A 30 -8.54 10.49 24.52
N SER A 31 -9.27 10.13 23.46
CA SER A 31 -10.73 10.23 23.42
C SER A 31 -11.46 9.24 24.34
N LEU A 32 -10.75 8.26 24.90
CA LEU A 32 -11.30 7.27 25.84
C LEU A 32 -11.08 7.62 27.30
N VAL A 33 -10.34 8.70 27.62
CA VAL A 33 -9.99 9.07 29.00
C VAL A 33 -11.21 9.57 29.76
N CYS A 34 -11.94 10.55 29.23
CA CYS A 34 -13.18 11.09 29.82
C CYS A 34 -14.00 11.86 28.80
N LYS A 35 -15.23 12.25 29.16
CA LYS A 35 -16.15 13.00 28.28
C LYS A 35 -15.57 14.34 27.81
N SER A 36 -14.91 15.08 28.68
CA SER A 36 -14.28 16.36 28.31
C SER A 36 -13.17 16.16 27.29
N TRP A 37 -12.27 15.20 27.50
CA TRP A 37 -11.22 14.88 26.53
C TRP A 37 -11.77 14.36 25.20
N TYR A 38 -12.86 13.60 25.25
CA TYR A 38 -13.57 13.15 24.05
C TYR A 38 -14.10 14.32 23.24
N GLU A 39 -14.73 15.34 23.87
CA GLU A 39 -15.26 16.51 23.17
C GLU A 39 -14.13 17.40 22.63
N ILE A 40 -13.08 17.67 23.42
CA ILE A 40 -11.94 18.46 22.97
C ILE A 40 -11.26 17.78 21.78
N GLU A 41 -11.01 16.47 21.87
CA GLU A 41 -10.39 15.71 20.78
C GLU A 41 -11.25 15.75 19.52
N ARG A 42 -12.57 15.64 19.66
CA ARG A 42 -13.54 15.76 18.58
C ARG A 42 -13.41 17.08 17.81
N TRP A 43 -13.25 18.19 18.50
CA TRP A 43 -13.15 19.50 17.89
C TRP A 43 -11.75 19.85 17.36
N CYS A 44 -10.70 19.32 17.96
CA CYS A 44 -9.34 19.62 17.55
C CYS A 44 -8.76 18.63 16.52
N ARG A 45 -9.46 17.51 16.20
CA ARG A 45 -8.97 16.56 15.18
C ARG A 45 -9.07 17.18 13.79
N ARG A 46 -7.91 17.27 13.12
CA ARG A 46 -7.79 17.81 11.76
C ARG A 46 -7.55 16.76 10.70
N LYS A 47 -7.06 15.59 11.09
CA LYS A 47 -6.78 14.45 10.19
C LYS A 47 -7.53 13.20 10.64
N VAL A 48 -8.14 12.50 9.69
CA VAL A 48 -8.83 11.23 9.92
C VAL A 48 -8.36 10.20 8.91
N PHE A 49 -8.01 9.01 9.43
CA PHE A 49 -7.69 7.84 8.65
C PHE A 49 -8.79 6.78 8.78
N ILE A 50 -9.32 6.32 7.65
CA ILE A 50 -10.37 5.30 7.57
C ILE A 50 -9.80 4.13 6.76
N GLY A 51 -9.54 3.05 7.46
CA GLY A 51 -8.86 1.88 6.88
C GLY A 51 -9.73 0.94 6.05
N ASN A 52 -11.05 1.14 6.05
CA ASN A 52 -12.02 0.48 5.20
C ASN A 52 -13.25 1.40 5.07
N CYS A 53 -13.60 1.78 3.84
CA CYS A 53 -14.69 2.72 3.54
C CYS A 53 -16.07 2.23 4.00
N TYR A 54 -16.24 0.93 4.21
CA TYR A 54 -17.48 0.30 4.68
C TYR A 54 -17.54 0.09 6.20
N ALA A 55 -16.45 0.36 6.91
CA ALA A 55 -16.43 0.18 8.38
C ALA A 55 -17.22 1.25 9.14
N VAL A 56 -17.41 2.43 8.54
CA VAL A 56 -18.10 3.56 9.14
C VAL A 56 -18.76 4.40 8.03
N SER A 57 -19.94 4.97 8.29
CA SER A 57 -20.60 5.86 7.32
C SER A 57 -19.97 7.26 7.29
N PRO A 58 -20.00 7.97 6.14
CA PRO A 58 -19.55 9.36 6.03
C PRO A 58 -20.22 10.27 7.08
N ALA A 59 -21.54 10.16 7.25
CA ALA A 59 -22.31 10.95 8.23
C ALA A 59 -21.81 10.75 9.67
N THR A 60 -21.42 9.53 10.04
CA THR A 60 -20.88 9.24 11.37
C THR A 60 -19.53 9.91 11.59
N VAL A 61 -18.65 9.91 10.58
CA VAL A 61 -17.35 10.57 10.65
C VAL A 61 -17.51 12.08 10.76
N ILE A 62 -18.39 12.67 9.94
CA ILE A 62 -18.68 14.12 9.95
C ILE A 62 -19.23 14.56 11.31
N ARG A 63 -20.21 13.82 11.85
CA ARG A 63 -20.77 14.09 13.18
C ARG A 63 -19.71 13.97 14.28
N ARG A 64 -18.81 12.98 14.18
CA ARG A 64 -17.75 12.76 15.18
C ARG A 64 -16.64 13.81 15.12
N PHE A 65 -16.24 14.25 13.92
CA PHE A 65 -15.09 15.12 13.70
C PHE A 65 -15.44 16.32 12.82
N PRO A 66 -16.07 17.37 13.37
CA PRO A 66 -16.62 18.48 12.57
C PRO A 66 -15.57 19.42 11.98
N LYS A 67 -14.29 19.33 12.32
CA LYS A 67 -13.22 20.26 11.91
C LYS A 67 -12.09 19.61 11.12
N VAL A 68 -12.36 18.50 10.43
CA VAL A 68 -11.37 17.78 9.63
C VAL A 68 -10.90 18.63 8.44
N ARG A 69 -9.60 18.59 8.16
CA ARG A 69 -8.93 19.20 7.01
C ARG A 69 -8.25 18.19 6.09
N SER A 70 -7.97 17.00 6.59
CA SER A 70 -7.28 15.92 5.87
C SER A 70 -8.00 14.59 6.07
N VAL A 71 -8.38 13.94 4.98
CA VAL A 71 -9.00 12.60 5.00
C VAL A 71 -8.13 11.63 4.23
N GLU A 72 -7.80 10.51 4.86
CA GLU A 72 -7.21 9.35 4.20
C GLU A 72 -8.21 8.20 4.26
N LEU A 73 -8.60 7.65 3.09
CA LEU A 73 -9.63 6.63 2.95
C LEU A 73 -9.10 5.45 2.14
N LYS A 74 -9.39 4.23 2.60
CA LYS A 74 -9.08 2.98 1.89
C LYS A 74 -10.36 2.23 1.53
N GLY A 75 -10.41 1.74 0.30
CA GLY A 75 -11.51 0.96 -0.24
C GLY A 75 -11.22 -0.54 -0.26
N LYS A 76 -10.93 -1.07 -1.45
CA LYS A 76 -10.74 -2.50 -1.69
C LYS A 76 -9.72 -3.15 -0.75
N PRO A 77 -9.88 -4.44 -0.39
CA PRO A 77 -8.88 -5.22 0.34
C PRO A 77 -7.50 -5.18 -0.32
N HIS A 78 -6.46 -5.50 0.44
CA HIS A 78 -5.07 -5.46 -0.06
C HIS A 78 -4.85 -6.42 -1.24
N PHE A 79 -5.57 -7.50 -1.29
CA PHE A 79 -5.50 -8.46 -2.40
C PHE A 79 -5.96 -7.89 -3.76
N ALA A 80 -6.56 -6.71 -3.79
CA ALA A 80 -6.80 -5.98 -5.05
C ALA A 80 -5.49 -5.62 -5.77
N ASP A 81 -4.42 -5.35 -5.02
CA ASP A 81 -3.08 -5.08 -5.59
C ASP A 81 -2.49 -6.32 -6.32
N PHE A 82 -3.12 -7.49 -6.22
CA PHE A 82 -2.73 -8.77 -6.84
C PHE A 82 -3.83 -9.36 -7.73
N ASN A 83 -4.83 -8.59 -8.11
CA ASN A 83 -6.00 -9.02 -8.90
C ASN A 83 -6.77 -10.20 -8.27
N LEU A 84 -6.78 -10.30 -6.94
CA LEU A 84 -7.49 -11.36 -6.21
C LEU A 84 -8.86 -10.90 -5.66
N VAL A 85 -9.22 -9.65 -5.86
CA VAL A 85 -10.56 -9.10 -5.58
C VAL A 85 -11.27 -8.96 -6.91
N PRO A 86 -12.48 -9.51 -7.08
CA PRO A 86 -13.22 -9.41 -8.34
C PRO A 86 -13.46 -7.96 -8.79
N ASP A 87 -13.48 -7.75 -10.11
CA ASP A 87 -13.83 -6.47 -10.68
C ASP A 87 -15.24 -6.06 -10.24
N GLY A 88 -15.46 -4.77 -10.05
CA GLY A 88 -16.76 -4.27 -9.60
C GLY A 88 -17.11 -4.63 -8.14
N TRP A 89 -16.16 -5.15 -7.33
CA TRP A 89 -16.44 -5.45 -5.91
C TRP A 89 -16.96 -4.22 -5.14
N GLY A 90 -16.64 -3.02 -5.57
CA GLY A 90 -17.03 -1.77 -4.91
C GLY A 90 -15.82 -0.93 -4.48
N GLY A 91 -15.98 -0.16 -3.40
CA GLY A 91 -14.95 0.78 -2.95
C GLY A 91 -15.15 2.17 -3.55
N TYR A 92 -16.40 2.53 -3.87
CA TYR A 92 -16.75 3.82 -4.45
C TYR A 92 -16.52 4.97 -3.47
N VAL A 93 -15.84 6.01 -3.94
CA VAL A 93 -15.58 7.20 -3.11
C VAL A 93 -16.71 8.22 -3.14
N TYR A 94 -17.59 8.18 -4.14
CA TYR A 94 -18.63 9.21 -4.37
C TYR A 94 -19.45 9.54 -3.12
N PRO A 95 -20.00 8.57 -2.34
CA PRO A 95 -20.80 8.88 -1.16
C PRO A 95 -20.01 9.64 -0.08
N TRP A 96 -18.69 9.46 -0.04
CA TRP A 96 -17.81 10.18 0.85
C TRP A 96 -17.58 11.62 0.40
N ILE A 97 -17.29 11.83 -0.88
CA ILE A 97 -17.07 13.16 -1.45
C ILE A 97 -18.34 13.99 -1.37
N GLU A 98 -19.49 13.41 -1.73
CA GLU A 98 -20.79 14.08 -1.64
C GLU A 98 -21.11 14.57 -0.22
N ALA A 99 -20.96 13.70 0.78
CA ALA A 99 -21.20 14.07 2.18
C ALA A 99 -20.19 15.12 2.70
N MET A 100 -18.92 15.01 2.29
CA MET A 100 -17.89 15.97 2.69
C MET A 100 -18.02 17.32 1.99
N SER A 101 -18.48 17.37 0.75
CA SER A 101 -18.62 18.60 -0.03
C SER A 101 -19.51 19.63 0.64
N SER A 102 -20.58 19.18 1.28
CA SER A 102 -21.51 20.01 2.02
C SER A 102 -21.10 20.32 3.46
N SER A 103 -20.24 19.49 4.06
CA SER A 103 -19.91 19.55 5.50
C SER A 103 -18.53 20.11 5.81
N TYR A 104 -17.54 19.91 4.92
CA TYR A 104 -16.13 20.28 5.12
C TYR A 104 -15.64 21.24 4.03
N THR A 105 -16.29 22.39 3.85
CA THR A 105 -15.92 23.38 2.81
C THR A 105 -14.47 23.87 2.90
N TRP A 106 -13.79 23.65 4.03
CA TRP A 106 -12.38 23.95 4.29
C TRP A 106 -11.44 22.76 4.14
N LEU A 107 -11.90 21.62 3.57
CA LEU A 107 -11.06 20.45 3.37
C LEU A 107 -9.87 20.79 2.47
N GLU A 108 -8.68 20.36 2.91
CA GLU A 108 -7.41 20.69 2.24
C GLU A 108 -6.78 19.46 1.58
N GLU A 109 -7.02 18.26 2.12
CA GLU A 109 -6.31 17.06 1.70
C GLU A 109 -7.24 15.86 1.60
N ILE A 110 -7.16 15.15 0.48
CA ILE A 110 -7.78 13.85 0.24
C ILE A 110 -6.71 12.88 -0.24
N ARG A 111 -6.59 11.74 0.48
CA ARG A 111 -5.71 10.63 0.12
C ARG A 111 -6.53 9.36 0.02
N LEU A 112 -6.63 8.83 -1.18
CA LEU A 112 -7.42 7.63 -1.49
C LEU A 112 -6.50 6.47 -1.81
N LYS A 113 -6.85 5.28 -1.36
CA LYS A 113 -6.11 4.06 -1.70
C LYS A 113 -7.07 2.92 -2.04
N ARG A 114 -6.90 2.34 -3.23
CA ARG A 114 -7.73 1.25 -3.75
C ARG A 114 -9.23 1.60 -3.72
N MET A 115 -9.55 2.77 -4.25
CA MET A 115 -10.91 3.29 -4.37
C MET A 115 -11.31 3.38 -5.84
N VAL A 116 -12.59 3.23 -6.10
CA VAL A 116 -13.20 3.63 -7.37
C VAL A 116 -13.51 5.12 -7.28
N VAL A 117 -12.86 5.89 -8.13
CA VAL A 117 -12.99 7.35 -8.26
C VAL A 117 -13.52 7.62 -9.66
N THR A 118 -14.52 8.48 -9.81
CA THR A 118 -15.04 8.87 -11.13
C THR A 118 -14.66 10.32 -11.45
N ASP A 119 -14.79 10.74 -12.70
CA ASP A 119 -14.54 12.12 -13.08
C ASP A 119 -15.49 13.09 -12.37
N GLU A 120 -16.75 12.70 -12.15
CA GLU A 120 -17.70 13.47 -11.36
C GLU A 120 -17.23 13.67 -9.91
N CYS A 121 -16.54 12.67 -9.34
CA CYS A 121 -15.92 12.83 -8.01
C CYS A 121 -14.83 13.90 -8.03
N LEU A 122 -13.95 13.89 -9.05
CA LEU A 122 -12.87 14.86 -9.20
C LEU A 122 -13.41 16.27 -9.46
N GLU A 123 -14.43 16.40 -10.30
CA GLU A 123 -15.14 17.68 -10.50
C GLU A 123 -15.77 18.20 -9.21
N LEU A 124 -16.43 17.32 -8.45
CA LEU A 124 -17.06 17.71 -7.19
C LEU A 124 -16.02 18.17 -6.15
N ILE A 125 -14.87 17.49 -6.08
CA ILE A 125 -13.73 17.93 -5.26
C ILE A 125 -13.27 19.33 -5.69
N ALA A 126 -13.05 19.54 -6.99
CA ALA A 126 -12.59 20.79 -7.55
C ALA A 126 -13.53 21.96 -7.27
N LYS A 127 -14.83 21.75 -7.38
CA LYS A 127 -15.89 22.75 -7.15
C LYS A 127 -16.11 23.06 -5.68
N SER A 128 -15.98 22.06 -4.79
CA SER A 128 -16.39 22.19 -3.38
C SER A 128 -15.32 22.72 -2.44
N PHE A 129 -14.05 22.39 -2.67
CA PHE A 129 -12.97 22.67 -1.72
C PHE A 129 -12.05 23.80 -2.19
N LYS A 130 -12.37 25.05 -1.84
CA LYS A 130 -11.67 26.26 -2.29
C LYS A 130 -10.17 26.32 -1.95
N ASN A 131 -9.76 25.73 -0.83
CA ASN A 131 -8.37 25.70 -0.36
C ASN A 131 -7.73 24.32 -0.52
N PHE A 132 -8.16 23.55 -1.52
CA PHE A 132 -7.67 22.20 -1.74
C PHE A 132 -6.18 22.18 -2.11
N LYS A 133 -5.39 21.36 -1.41
CA LYS A 133 -3.92 21.36 -1.49
C LYS A 133 -3.33 20.02 -1.90
N VAL A 134 -3.98 18.91 -1.55
CA VAL A 134 -3.39 17.57 -1.70
C VAL A 134 -4.42 16.59 -2.24
N LEU A 135 -4.11 16.02 -3.40
CA LEU A 135 -4.81 14.87 -3.98
C LEU A 135 -3.81 13.73 -4.19
N VAL A 136 -4.00 12.64 -3.47
CA VAL A 136 -3.24 11.40 -3.66
C VAL A 136 -4.20 10.29 -4.00
N LEU A 137 -4.02 9.70 -5.18
CA LEU A 137 -4.74 8.54 -5.67
C LEU A 137 -3.72 7.40 -5.79
N SER A 138 -3.83 6.39 -4.94
CA SER A 138 -2.91 5.25 -4.90
C SER A 138 -3.66 3.97 -5.22
N SER A 139 -3.28 3.29 -6.29
CA SER A 139 -3.99 2.09 -6.78
C SER A 139 -5.51 2.34 -6.93
N CYS A 140 -5.90 3.52 -7.40
CA CYS A 140 -7.29 3.92 -7.66
C CYS A 140 -7.63 3.71 -9.14
N GLU A 141 -8.92 3.62 -9.47
CA GLU A 141 -9.42 3.33 -10.82
C GLU A 141 -10.71 4.10 -11.11
N GLY A 142 -11.14 4.15 -12.37
CA GLY A 142 -12.45 4.64 -12.79
C GLY A 142 -12.52 6.13 -13.09
N PHE A 143 -11.39 6.83 -13.19
CA PHE A 143 -11.30 8.22 -13.59
C PHE A 143 -10.43 8.39 -14.83
N SER A 144 -10.61 9.50 -15.51
CA SER A 144 -9.90 9.83 -16.73
C SER A 144 -9.03 11.09 -16.60
N THR A 145 -8.32 11.41 -17.67
CA THR A 145 -7.59 12.69 -17.79
C THR A 145 -8.52 13.91 -17.84
N ASP A 146 -9.82 13.74 -18.12
CA ASP A 146 -10.79 14.84 -18.09
C ASP A 146 -11.10 15.26 -16.64
N GLY A 147 -11.27 14.30 -15.72
CA GLY A 147 -11.37 14.58 -14.30
C GLY A 147 -10.13 15.27 -13.74
N LEU A 148 -8.92 14.88 -14.21
CA LEU A 148 -7.67 15.55 -13.85
C LEU A 148 -7.61 16.98 -14.40
N ALA A 149 -8.15 17.24 -15.60
CA ALA A 149 -8.26 18.57 -16.16
C ALA A 149 -9.13 19.50 -15.31
N ALA A 150 -10.24 19.00 -14.76
CA ALA A 150 -11.07 19.77 -13.83
C ALA A 150 -10.32 20.16 -12.55
N ILE A 151 -9.53 19.25 -11.96
CA ILE A 151 -8.64 19.55 -10.83
C ILE A 151 -7.59 20.61 -11.20
N ALA A 152 -6.91 20.44 -12.34
CA ALA A 152 -5.88 21.36 -12.82
C ALA A 152 -6.42 22.77 -13.06
N ALA A 153 -7.60 22.89 -13.65
CA ALA A 153 -8.24 24.17 -13.97
C ALA A 153 -8.71 24.94 -12.73
N THR A 154 -9.14 24.23 -11.68
CA THR A 154 -9.89 24.84 -10.57
C THR A 154 -9.09 24.96 -9.28
N CYS A 155 -8.26 23.97 -8.94
CA CYS A 155 -7.58 23.90 -7.65
C CYS A 155 -6.31 24.75 -7.61
N ARG A 156 -6.47 26.07 -7.41
CA ARG A 156 -5.36 27.07 -7.46
C ARG A 156 -4.29 26.88 -6.38
N ASN A 157 -4.62 26.25 -5.27
CA ASN A 157 -3.74 26.03 -4.13
C ASN A 157 -3.17 24.61 -4.06
N LEU A 158 -3.38 23.78 -5.10
CA LEU A 158 -2.91 22.40 -5.13
C LEU A 158 -1.38 22.35 -5.02
N LYS A 159 -0.87 21.59 -4.07
CA LYS A 159 0.56 21.42 -3.81
C LYS A 159 1.04 20.01 -4.16
N GLU A 160 0.19 19.03 -4.02
CA GLU A 160 0.51 17.63 -4.27
C GLU A 160 -0.57 17.00 -5.16
N LEU A 161 -0.16 16.50 -6.31
CA LEU A 161 -0.93 15.62 -7.18
C LEU A 161 -0.11 14.34 -7.37
N ASP A 162 -0.58 13.23 -6.80
CA ASP A 162 0.12 11.95 -6.82
C ASP A 162 -0.85 10.83 -7.25
N LEU A 163 -0.62 10.30 -8.45
CA LEU A 163 -1.48 9.29 -9.10
C LEU A 163 -0.87 7.88 -9.04
N ARG A 164 0.05 7.63 -8.11
CA ARG A 164 0.84 6.38 -8.09
C ARG A 164 0.00 5.11 -8.21
N GLU A 165 0.44 4.22 -9.09
CA GLU A 165 -0.14 2.88 -9.26
C GLU A 165 -1.66 2.89 -9.58
N SER A 166 -2.20 4.02 -10.04
CA SER A 166 -3.61 4.14 -10.41
C SER A 166 -3.82 3.74 -11.86
N ASP A 167 -5.00 3.19 -12.14
CA ASP A 167 -5.49 2.93 -13.49
C ASP A 167 -6.30 4.14 -13.95
N VAL A 168 -5.82 4.79 -14.99
CA VAL A 168 -6.37 6.06 -15.49
C VAL A 168 -6.75 5.90 -16.95
N ASP A 169 -8.00 6.21 -17.28
CA ASP A 169 -8.45 6.29 -18.66
C ASP A 169 -7.84 7.53 -19.33
N ASP A 170 -6.85 7.29 -20.19
CA ASP A 170 -6.00 8.34 -20.75
C ASP A 170 -6.61 8.87 -22.06
N VAL A 171 -7.59 9.75 -21.94
CA VAL A 171 -8.37 10.30 -23.07
C VAL A 171 -7.56 11.35 -23.83
N SER A 172 -6.76 12.17 -23.13
CA SER A 172 -6.01 13.26 -23.73
C SER A 172 -4.79 13.67 -22.92
N GLY A 173 -3.61 13.65 -23.53
CA GLY A 173 -2.35 14.15 -22.95
C GLY A 173 -2.31 15.67 -22.70
N HIS A 174 -3.39 16.40 -23.01
CA HIS A 174 -3.45 17.86 -22.89
C HIS A 174 -3.92 18.38 -21.52
N TRP A 175 -4.35 17.52 -20.61
CA TRP A 175 -4.89 17.94 -19.31
C TRP A 175 -3.98 18.86 -18.48
N LEU A 176 -2.64 18.72 -18.60
CA LEU A 176 -1.68 19.62 -17.96
C LEU A 176 -1.78 21.08 -18.45
N SER A 177 -2.31 21.32 -19.64
CA SER A 177 -2.50 22.67 -20.18
C SER A 177 -3.59 23.45 -19.46
N HIS A 178 -4.44 22.80 -18.67
CA HIS A 178 -5.49 23.44 -17.88
C HIS A 178 -4.97 24.11 -16.60
N PHE A 179 -3.72 23.83 -16.18
CA PHE A 179 -3.11 24.64 -15.12
C PHE A 179 -2.92 26.06 -15.60
N PRO A 180 -3.48 27.07 -14.90
CA PRO A 180 -3.37 28.46 -15.30
C PRO A 180 -1.92 28.95 -15.36
N ASP A 181 -1.65 29.97 -16.19
CA ASP A 181 -0.30 30.54 -16.31
C ASP A 181 0.20 31.19 -15.01
N THR A 182 -0.69 31.60 -14.13
CA THR A 182 -0.38 32.17 -12.80
C THR A 182 -0.14 31.11 -11.73
N TYR A 183 -0.24 29.82 -12.05
CA TYR A 183 -0.14 28.74 -11.08
C TYR A 183 1.32 28.44 -10.70
N THR A 184 1.66 28.48 -9.41
CA THR A 184 3.04 28.34 -8.91
C THR A 184 3.16 27.43 -7.68
N SER A 185 2.05 26.82 -7.24
CA SER A 185 1.96 26.20 -5.91
C SER A 185 2.48 24.78 -5.81
N LEU A 186 2.78 24.11 -6.94
CA LEU A 186 3.08 22.68 -6.99
C LEU A 186 4.40 22.35 -6.27
N VAL A 187 4.34 21.32 -5.43
CA VAL A 187 5.48 20.76 -4.69
C VAL A 187 5.75 19.31 -5.14
N THR A 188 4.68 18.57 -5.44
CA THR A 188 4.76 17.17 -5.89
C THR A 188 3.85 16.94 -7.09
N LEU A 189 4.43 16.39 -8.15
CA LEU A 189 3.72 15.87 -9.32
C LEU A 189 4.17 14.44 -9.60
N ASN A 190 3.26 13.49 -9.48
CA ASN A 190 3.51 12.11 -9.85
C ASN A 190 2.46 11.64 -10.86
N ILE A 191 2.91 11.48 -12.09
CA ILE A 191 2.13 11.03 -13.24
C ILE A 191 2.68 9.72 -13.82
N SER A 192 3.47 8.99 -13.05
CA SER A 192 4.19 7.79 -13.51
C SER A 192 3.27 6.65 -13.98
N CYS A 193 2.01 6.64 -13.55
CA CYS A 193 1.02 5.63 -13.96
C CYS A 193 0.34 5.92 -15.30
N LEU A 194 0.42 7.13 -15.83
CA LEU A 194 -0.20 7.46 -17.12
C LEU A 194 0.49 6.72 -18.27
N ALA A 195 -0.31 6.23 -19.22
CA ALA A 195 0.19 5.45 -20.36
C ALA A 195 0.46 6.32 -21.60
N SER A 196 -0.35 7.36 -21.83
CA SER A 196 -0.27 8.17 -23.04
C SER A 196 0.78 9.28 -22.99
N GLU A 197 1.03 9.87 -24.15
CA GLU A 197 1.90 11.03 -24.27
C GLU A 197 1.34 12.22 -23.51
N VAL A 198 2.21 12.86 -22.75
CA VAL A 198 1.92 14.10 -22.04
C VAL A 198 2.40 15.28 -22.89
N SER A 199 1.61 16.34 -23.01
CA SER A 199 2.06 17.57 -23.67
C SER A 199 3.31 18.12 -22.99
N PHE A 200 4.47 17.86 -23.60
CA PHE A 200 5.76 18.26 -23.04
C PHE A 200 5.86 19.77 -22.84
N SER A 201 5.34 20.57 -23.77
CA SER A 201 5.34 22.04 -23.65
C SER A 201 4.51 22.52 -22.45
N ALA A 202 3.40 21.86 -22.14
CA ALA A 202 2.61 22.17 -20.95
C ALA A 202 3.35 21.75 -19.66
N LEU A 203 3.97 20.56 -19.66
CA LEU A 203 4.78 20.07 -18.55
C LEU A 203 5.97 20.99 -18.26
N GLU A 204 6.72 21.39 -19.29
CA GLU A 204 7.88 22.30 -19.16
C GLU A 204 7.45 23.67 -18.60
N ARG A 205 6.36 24.25 -19.11
CA ARG A 205 5.82 25.50 -18.57
C ARG A 205 5.41 25.36 -17.10
N LEU A 206 4.74 24.27 -16.73
CA LEU A 206 4.32 24.01 -15.35
C LEU A 206 5.54 23.87 -14.42
N VAL A 207 6.53 23.08 -14.80
CA VAL A 207 7.77 22.87 -14.04
C VAL A 207 8.54 24.18 -13.85
N SER A 208 8.67 24.97 -14.92
CA SER A 208 9.43 26.25 -14.92
C SER A 208 8.85 27.27 -13.96
N ARG A 209 7.52 27.32 -13.79
CA ARG A 209 6.85 28.31 -12.94
C ARG A 209 6.62 27.85 -11.50
N CYS A 210 6.95 26.58 -11.14
CA CYS A 210 6.79 26.05 -9.79
C CYS A 210 8.14 25.96 -9.05
N PRO A 211 8.62 27.04 -8.41
CA PRO A 211 9.95 27.10 -7.78
C PRO A 211 10.07 26.18 -6.56
N ASN A 212 8.95 25.77 -5.99
CA ASN A 212 8.90 24.89 -4.83
C ASN A 212 8.71 23.40 -5.20
N LEU A 213 8.80 23.04 -6.49
CA LEU A 213 8.67 21.67 -6.94
C LEU A 213 9.84 20.83 -6.41
N LYS A 214 9.53 19.82 -5.59
CA LYS A 214 10.49 18.93 -4.93
C LYS A 214 10.45 17.52 -5.47
N SER A 215 9.29 17.04 -5.89
CA SER A 215 9.11 15.70 -6.42
C SER A 215 8.43 15.76 -7.78
N LEU A 216 9.10 15.20 -8.79
CA LEU A 216 8.59 15.07 -10.15
C LEU A 216 8.78 13.62 -10.60
N LYS A 217 7.68 12.89 -10.82
CA LYS A 217 7.72 11.52 -11.33
C LYS A 217 6.98 11.46 -12.66
N LEU A 218 7.75 11.19 -13.69
CA LEU A 218 7.31 11.17 -15.08
C LEU A 218 6.79 9.79 -15.46
N ASN A 219 5.91 9.74 -16.46
CA ASN A 219 5.48 8.50 -17.07
C ASN A 219 6.45 8.02 -18.16
N ARG A 220 6.27 6.77 -18.60
CA ARG A 220 7.13 6.13 -19.63
C ARG A 220 7.13 6.90 -20.98
N ALA A 221 6.06 7.61 -21.31
CA ALA A 221 5.93 8.33 -22.56
C ALA A 221 6.80 9.60 -22.65
N VAL A 222 7.33 10.12 -21.54
CA VAL A 222 8.27 11.26 -21.56
C VAL A 222 9.67 10.74 -21.89
N PRO A 223 10.23 11.08 -23.07
CA PRO A 223 11.52 10.54 -23.50
C PRO A 223 12.69 11.17 -22.74
N LEU A 224 13.76 10.40 -22.55
CA LEU A 224 14.97 10.80 -21.83
C LEU A 224 15.60 12.10 -22.36
N GLU A 225 15.51 12.34 -23.65
CA GLU A 225 16.00 13.56 -24.31
C GLU A 225 15.40 14.85 -23.74
N LYS A 226 14.15 14.77 -23.28
CA LYS A 226 13.42 15.88 -22.69
C LYS A 226 13.74 16.08 -21.19
N LEU A 227 14.30 15.06 -20.54
CA LEU A 227 14.57 15.08 -19.10
C LEU A 227 15.60 16.17 -18.74
N ALA A 228 16.66 16.31 -19.51
CA ALA A 228 17.69 17.33 -19.27
C ALA A 228 17.10 18.75 -19.23
N THR A 229 16.17 19.07 -20.12
CA THR A 229 15.47 20.37 -20.16
C THR A 229 14.65 20.59 -18.88
N LEU A 230 13.89 19.57 -18.43
CA LEU A 230 13.11 19.67 -17.20
C LEU A 230 13.97 19.86 -15.95
N LEU A 231 15.11 19.15 -15.87
CA LEU A 231 16.04 19.27 -14.74
C LEU A 231 16.71 20.64 -14.68
N GLN A 232 17.04 21.25 -15.83
CA GLN A 232 17.54 22.62 -15.89
C GLN A 232 16.52 23.64 -15.36
N ARG A 233 15.21 23.37 -15.55
CA ARG A 233 14.12 24.24 -15.04
C ARG A 233 13.84 24.02 -13.54
N ALA A 234 14.16 22.83 -13.01
CA ALA A 234 13.87 22.46 -11.63
C ALA A 234 15.09 21.83 -10.90
N PRO A 235 16.21 22.56 -10.75
CA PRO A 235 17.41 22.05 -10.08
C PRO A 235 17.22 21.80 -8.56
N GLN A 236 16.13 22.31 -7.99
CA GLN A 236 15.77 22.14 -6.58
C GLN A 236 15.11 20.79 -6.25
N LEU A 237 14.89 19.91 -7.25
CA LEU A 237 14.25 18.60 -7.03
C LEU A 237 14.98 17.76 -5.98
N GLU A 238 14.20 17.15 -5.11
CA GLU A 238 14.63 16.17 -4.10
C GLU A 238 14.34 14.73 -4.56
N GLU A 239 13.26 14.53 -5.33
CA GLU A 239 12.86 13.24 -5.91
C GLU A 239 12.59 13.37 -7.41
N LEU A 240 13.12 12.44 -8.19
CA LEU A 240 12.92 12.35 -9.63
C LEU A 240 12.50 10.94 -10.03
N GLY A 241 11.43 10.84 -10.82
CA GLY A 241 11.11 9.67 -11.63
C GLY A 241 11.42 9.97 -13.08
N THR A 242 12.38 9.24 -13.64
CA THR A 242 12.75 9.40 -15.06
C THR A 242 11.60 8.89 -15.94
N GLY A 243 11.49 9.45 -17.14
CA GLY A 243 10.61 8.89 -18.18
C GLY A 243 11.20 7.65 -18.83
N GLY A 244 10.76 7.34 -20.04
CA GLY A 244 11.27 6.22 -20.83
C GLY A 244 12.63 6.51 -21.44
N TYR A 245 13.47 5.50 -21.54
CA TYR A 245 14.77 5.58 -22.20
C TYR A 245 14.61 5.26 -23.69
N VAL A 246 15.40 5.90 -24.52
CA VAL A 246 15.47 5.59 -25.95
C VAL A 246 16.48 4.47 -26.20
N ALA A 247 16.18 3.59 -27.15
CA ALA A 247 17.01 2.43 -27.44
C ALA A 247 18.42 2.80 -27.95
N GLU A 248 18.55 3.92 -28.70
CA GLU A 248 19.83 4.37 -29.24
C GLU A 248 20.54 5.31 -28.28
N VAL A 249 21.81 5.00 -28.01
CA VAL A 249 22.67 5.85 -27.20
C VAL A 249 23.16 7.04 -28.00
N ARG A 250 22.74 8.24 -27.65
CA ARG A 250 23.11 9.49 -28.27
C ARG A 250 24.05 10.29 -27.37
N PRO A 251 25.27 10.60 -27.80
CA PRO A 251 26.25 11.31 -26.98
C PRO A 251 25.79 12.69 -26.47
N ASP A 252 25.00 13.41 -27.31
CA ASP A 252 24.39 14.69 -26.92
C ASP A 252 23.40 14.57 -25.80
N VAL A 253 22.54 13.55 -25.85
CA VAL A 253 21.57 13.24 -24.76
C VAL A 253 22.28 12.83 -23.48
N PHE A 254 23.29 11.97 -23.57
CA PHE A 254 24.09 11.56 -22.42
C PHE A 254 24.77 12.76 -21.76
N SER A 255 25.45 13.59 -22.55
CA SER A 255 26.15 14.78 -22.03
C SER A 255 25.18 15.77 -21.39
N GLY A 256 24.06 16.06 -22.05
CA GLY A 256 23.02 16.95 -21.54
C GLY A 256 22.42 16.44 -20.22
N LEU A 257 22.14 15.15 -20.13
CA LEU A 257 21.60 14.52 -18.91
C LEU A 257 22.62 14.55 -17.76
N SER A 258 23.90 14.23 -18.03
CA SER A 258 24.97 14.24 -17.05
C SER A 258 25.17 15.64 -16.45
N VAL A 259 25.19 16.67 -17.28
CA VAL A 259 25.29 18.07 -16.83
C VAL A 259 24.06 18.47 -15.99
N ALA A 260 22.87 18.15 -16.46
CA ALA A 260 21.63 18.50 -15.78
C ALA A 260 21.52 17.83 -14.40
N LEU A 261 21.83 16.53 -14.29
CA LEU A 261 21.85 15.80 -13.02
C LEU A 261 22.90 16.35 -12.05
N SER A 262 24.07 16.71 -12.56
CA SER A 262 25.12 17.34 -11.73
C SER A 262 24.66 18.64 -11.09
N GLY A 263 23.77 19.39 -11.75
CA GLY A 263 23.16 20.61 -11.23
C GLY A 263 22.11 20.37 -10.13
N CYS A 264 21.55 19.15 -10.03
CA CYS A 264 20.50 18.83 -9.07
C CYS A 264 21.07 18.47 -7.68
N ASN A 265 21.61 19.46 -6.96
CA ASN A 265 22.32 19.25 -5.70
C ASN A 265 21.47 18.74 -4.53
N LYS A 266 20.15 18.83 -4.60
CA LYS A 266 19.22 18.38 -3.54
C LYS A 266 18.64 16.99 -3.80
N LEU A 267 18.97 16.37 -4.92
CA LEU A 267 18.37 15.10 -5.33
C LEU A 267 18.82 13.96 -4.40
N LYS A 268 17.84 13.30 -3.79
CA LYS A 268 17.99 12.20 -2.83
C LYS A 268 17.27 10.93 -3.26
N GLY A 269 16.30 11.04 -4.17
CA GLY A 269 15.48 9.93 -4.63
C GLY A 269 15.45 9.84 -6.15
N LEU A 270 15.71 8.64 -6.68
CA LEU A 270 15.56 8.31 -8.09
C LEU A 270 14.62 7.12 -8.28
N SER A 271 13.81 7.17 -9.33
CA SER A 271 12.88 6.11 -9.75
C SER A 271 12.61 6.17 -11.25
N GLY A 272 11.73 5.30 -11.74
CA GLY A 272 11.39 5.21 -13.15
C GLY A 272 12.32 4.25 -13.87
N PHE A 273 13.21 4.76 -14.69
CA PHE A 273 14.17 3.97 -15.47
C PHE A 273 13.49 2.98 -16.42
N TRP A 274 12.32 3.35 -16.96
CA TRP A 274 11.61 2.56 -17.93
C TRP A 274 12.48 2.32 -19.15
N ASP A 275 12.62 1.06 -19.58
CA ASP A 275 13.44 0.67 -20.72
C ASP A 275 14.91 1.14 -20.61
N ALA A 276 15.45 1.14 -19.40
CA ALA A 276 16.79 1.69 -19.13
C ALA A 276 17.87 1.03 -19.99
N VAL A 277 18.64 1.86 -20.69
CA VAL A 277 19.81 1.45 -21.46
C VAL A 277 21.05 1.61 -20.56
N PRO A 278 21.83 0.53 -20.30
CA PRO A 278 22.97 0.58 -19.37
C PRO A 278 23.98 1.68 -19.65
N ALA A 279 24.20 2.04 -20.91
CA ALA A 279 25.12 3.08 -21.30
C ALA A 279 24.76 4.49 -20.81
N TYR A 280 23.51 4.74 -20.40
CA TYR A 280 23.11 6.00 -19.77
C TYR A 280 23.29 6.02 -18.25
N LEU A 281 23.50 4.88 -17.58
CA LEU A 281 23.66 4.82 -16.12
C LEU A 281 24.82 5.66 -15.58
N PRO A 282 25.99 5.78 -16.26
CA PRO A 282 27.05 6.65 -15.78
C PRO A 282 26.66 8.13 -15.64
N ALA A 283 25.66 8.62 -16.38
CA ALA A 283 25.15 9.98 -16.21
C ALA A 283 24.56 10.21 -14.79
N VAL A 284 24.07 9.14 -14.14
CA VAL A 284 23.47 9.18 -12.81
C VAL A 284 24.54 9.21 -11.68
N TYR A 285 25.79 8.81 -11.96
CA TYR A 285 26.84 8.67 -10.92
C TYR A 285 27.11 9.96 -10.14
N SER A 286 26.93 11.12 -10.80
CA SER A 286 27.09 12.43 -10.13
C SER A 286 26.17 12.66 -8.93
N VAL A 287 25.04 11.95 -8.86
CA VAL A 287 24.07 12.07 -7.77
C VAL A 287 24.11 10.90 -6.78
N CYS A 288 24.73 9.78 -7.13
CA CYS A 288 24.71 8.54 -6.35
C CYS A 288 25.19 8.71 -4.89
N THR A 289 26.21 9.51 -4.65
CA THR A 289 26.75 9.74 -3.30
C THR A 289 25.78 10.38 -2.30
N ARG A 290 24.68 10.95 -2.79
CA ARG A 290 23.63 11.59 -1.96
C ARG A 290 22.32 10.82 -1.96
N LEU A 291 22.16 9.83 -2.84
CA LEU A 291 20.90 9.07 -2.93
C LEU A 291 20.62 8.32 -1.63
N THR A 292 19.39 8.49 -1.16
CA THR A 292 18.82 7.73 -0.04
C THR A 292 17.75 6.75 -0.50
N THR A 293 17.19 6.97 -1.69
CA THR A 293 16.15 6.11 -2.27
C THR A 293 16.46 5.87 -3.73
N LEU A 294 16.48 4.60 -4.13
CA LEU A 294 16.63 4.16 -5.51
C LEU A 294 15.58 3.09 -5.82
N ASN A 295 14.75 3.37 -6.82
CA ASN A 295 13.74 2.43 -7.28
C ASN A 295 14.02 2.07 -8.74
N LEU A 296 14.45 0.84 -8.95
CA LEU A 296 14.75 0.22 -10.25
C LEU A 296 13.79 -0.93 -10.56
N SER A 297 12.60 -0.97 -9.94
CA SER A 297 11.64 -2.07 -10.13
C SER A 297 11.05 -2.16 -11.54
N TYR A 298 11.33 -1.19 -12.40
CA TYR A 298 10.94 -1.19 -13.82
C TYR A 298 12.15 -1.20 -14.77
N ALA A 299 13.36 -1.39 -14.23
CA ALA A 299 14.61 -1.31 -14.98
C ALA A 299 15.22 -2.69 -15.18
N THR A 300 15.32 -3.15 -16.42
CA THR A 300 15.97 -4.41 -16.79
C THR A 300 17.51 -4.24 -16.85
N VAL A 301 18.11 -3.79 -15.75
CA VAL A 301 19.56 -3.56 -15.64
C VAL A 301 20.23 -4.81 -15.08
N GLN A 302 21.26 -5.29 -15.78
CA GLN A 302 21.98 -6.50 -15.42
C GLN A 302 22.89 -6.31 -14.20
N SER A 303 23.23 -7.41 -13.53
CA SER A 303 24.03 -7.45 -12.29
C SER A 303 25.31 -6.63 -12.37
N TYR A 304 26.08 -6.75 -13.45
CA TYR A 304 27.33 -6.02 -13.64
C TYR A 304 27.17 -4.49 -13.56
N ASP A 305 26.15 -3.95 -14.19
CA ASP A 305 25.90 -2.50 -14.17
C ASP A 305 25.29 -2.04 -12.85
N LEU A 306 24.46 -2.90 -12.21
CA LEU A 306 23.94 -2.66 -10.85
C LEU A 306 25.06 -2.62 -9.82
N VAL A 307 26.05 -3.52 -9.88
CA VAL A 307 27.25 -3.52 -9.02
C VAL A 307 27.98 -2.18 -9.13
N LYS A 308 28.21 -1.68 -10.34
CA LYS A 308 28.86 -0.38 -10.55
C LYS A 308 28.05 0.78 -9.97
N LEU A 309 26.73 0.78 -10.19
CA LEU A 309 25.84 1.81 -9.71
C LEU A 309 25.77 1.82 -8.18
N LEU A 310 25.56 0.66 -7.56
CA LEU A 310 25.39 0.52 -6.12
C LEU A 310 26.67 0.83 -5.34
N SER A 311 27.85 0.53 -5.91
CA SER A 311 29.14 0.90 -5.31
C SER A 311 29.32 2.42 -5.13
N GLN A 312 28.54 3.23 -5.86
CA GLN A 312 28.55 4.70 -5.76
C GLN A 312 27.50 5.25 -4.76
N CYS A 313 26.68 4.40 -4.12
CA CYS A 313 25.50 4.81 -3.34
C CYS A 313 25.62 4.56 -1.82
N PRO A 314 26.63 5.12 -1.10
CA PRO A 314 26.90 4.77 0.30
C PRO A 314 25.81 5.21 1.30
N LYS A 315 24.95 6.16 0.93
CA LYS A 315 23.88 6.70 1.79
C LYS A 315 22.51 6.08 1.53
N LEU A 316 22.45 5.01 0.73
CA LEU A 316 21.21 4.39 0.35
C LEU A 316 20.49 3.80 1.56
N GLN A 317 19.21 4.16 1.71
CA GLN A 317 18.32 3.69 2.78
C GLN A 317 17.19 2.79 2.25
N ARG A 318 16.79 2.99 0.99
CA ARG A 318 15.72 2.20 0.34
C ARG A 318 16.14 1.81 -1.07
N LEU A 319 16.11 0.51 -1.35
CA LEU A 319 16.35 -0.05 -2.66
C LEU A 319 15.17 -0.94 -3.08
N TRP A 320 14.61 -0.67 -4.25
CA TRP A 320 13.67 -1.53 -4.94
C TRP A 320 14.28 -1.91 -6.28
N VAL A 321 14.35 -3.19 -6.59
CA VAL A 321 15.10 -3.69 -7.75
C VAL A 321 14.50 -5.02 -8.23
N LEU A 322 14.77 -5.36 -9.49
CA LEU A 322 14.46 -6.67 -10.02
C LEU A 322 15.55 -7.69 -9.62
N ASP A 323 15.22 -8.99 -9.75
CA ASP A 323 16.12 -10.12 -9.45
C ASP A 323 17.39 -10.17 -10.31
N TYR A 324 17.49 -9.34 -11.36
CA TYR A 324 18.75 -9.10 -12.10
C TYR A 324 19.90 -8.56 -11.23
N ILE A 325 19.61 -8.14 -9.98
CA ILE A 325 20.66 -7.72 -9.04
C ILE A 325 21.60 -8.86 -8.68
N GLU A 326 21.09 -10.08 -8.64
CA GLU A 326 21.83 -11.29 -8.25
C GLU A 326 22.53 -11.17 -6.88
N ASP A 327 23.16 -12.23 -6.43
CA ASP A 327 23.91 -12.23 -5.16
C ASP A 327 25.08 -11.24 -5.19
N ALA A 328 25.77 -11.12 -6.32
CA ALA A 328 26.88 -10.18 -6.49
C ALA A 328 26.49 -8.72 -6.22
N GLY A 329 25.31 -8.28 -6.72
CA GLY A 329 24.80 -6.93 -6.45
C GLY A 329 24.40 -6.75 -5.00
N LEU A 330 23.85 -7.79 -4.35
CA LEU A 330 23.47 -7.77 -2.94
C LEU A 330 24.71 -7.76 -2.01
N GLU A 331 25.80 -8.43 -2.37
CA GLU A 331 27.09 -8.36 -1.65
C GLU A 331 27.69 -6.96 -1.71
N VAL A 332 27.67 -6.30 -2.88
CA VAL A 332 28.09 -4.92 -3.00
C VAL A 332 27.19 -3.98 -2.19
N LEU A 333 25.89 -4.19 -2.21
CA LEU A 333 24.95 -3.46 -1.38
C LEU A 333 25.28 -3.62 0.12
N ALA A 334 25.57 -4.85 0.56
CA ALA A 334 25.93 -5.17 1.92
C ALA A 334 27.23 -4.48 2.38
N SER A 335 28.21 -4.41 1.49
CA SER A 335 29.51 -3.78 1.79
C SER A 335 29.43 -2.25 1.80
N THR A 336 28.61 -1.65 0.91
CA THR A 336 28.56 -0.20 0.65
C THR A 336 27.48 0.52 1.45
N CYS A 337 26.26 -0.04 1.54
CA CYS A 337 25.07 0.69 1.99
C CYS A 337 24.72 0.42 3.47
N LYS A 338 25.54 0.92 4.39
CA LYS A 338 25.39 0.68 5.86
C LYS A 338 24.13 1.34 6.47
N ASP A 339 23.51 2.26 5.76
CA ASP A 339 22.29 2.95 6.18
C ASP A 339 21.00 2.31 5.61
N LEU A 340 21.11 1.17 4.91
CA LEU A 340 19.97 0.50 4.29
C LEU A 340 18.93 0.07 5.34
N ARG A 341 17.67 0.49 5.13
CA ARG A 341 16.52 0.18 5.99
C ARG A 341 15.50 -0.70 5.31
N GLU A 342 15.34 -0.52 3.99
CA GLU A 342 14.36 -1.25 3.20
C GLU A 342 14.98 -1.82 1.93
N LEU A 343 14.81 -3.13 1.73
CA LEU A 343 15.14 -3.84 0.50
C LEU A 343 13.89 -4.49 -0.07
N ARG A 344 13.63 -4.28 -1.37
CA ARG A 344 12.65 -5.03 -2.13
C ARG A 344 13.27 -5.57 -3.41
N VAL A 345 13.25 -6.87 -3.56
CA VAL A 345 13.67 -7.57 -4.76
C VAL A 345 12.44 -8.22 -5.38
N PHE A 346 12.12 -7.85 -6.61
CA PHE A 346 10.97 -8.34 -7.36
C PHE A 346 11.42 -9.32 -8.44
N PRO A 347 10.60 -10.29 -8.83
CA PRO A 347 10.89 -11.14 -9.97
C PRO A 347 10.74 -10.33 -11.27
N SER A 348 11.69 -10.50 -12.17
CA SER A 348 11.61 -9.92 -13.53
C SER A 348 10.54 -10.63 -14.37
N GLU A 349 10.45 -11.96 -14.22
CA GLU A 349 9.55 -12.85 -14.95
C GLU A 349 8.77 -13.73 -13.97
N PRO A 350 7.68 -13.24 -13.36
CA PRO A 350 6.98 -13.95 -12.28
C PRO A 350 6.30 -15.27 -12.73
N PHE A 351 6.11 -15.46 -14.05
CA PHE A 351 5.43 -16.64 -14.62
C PHE A 351 6.36 -17.63 -15.31
N VAL A 352 7.66 -17.32 -15.43
CA VAL A 352 8.64 -18.19 -16.08
C VAL A 352 9.35 -19.05 -15.03
N MET A 353 9.29 -20.37 -15.20
CA MET A 353 9.93 -21.32 -14.27
C MET A 353 11.47 -21.28 -14.32
N GLU A 354 12.06 -20.68 -15.34
CA GLU A 354 13.52 -20.56 -15.55
C GLU A 354 14.08 -19.23 -14.99
N ALA A 355 13.60 -18.76 -13.83
CA ALA A 355 14.07 -17.50 -13.26
C ALA A 355 15.59 -17.47 -13.02
N ASN A 356 16.13 -16.28 -12.86
CA ASN A 356 17.55 -15.96 -12.73
C ASN A 356 18.24 -16.82 -11.65
N VAL A 357 19.16 -17.68 -12.06
CA VAL A 357 19.90 -18.61 -11.18
C VAL A 357 20.88 -17.86 -10.27
N GLY A 358 21.23 -16.60 -10.61
CA GLY A 358 22.20 -15.79 -9.88
C GLY A 358 21.70 -15.16 -8.57
N LEU A 359 20.38 -15.25 -8.27
CA LEU A 359 19.80 -14.78 -7.03
C LEU A 359 19.41 -15.94 -6.11
N THR A 360 20.08 -16.04 -4.98
CA THR A 360 19.84 -17.06 -3.96
C THR A 360 19.61 -16.47 -2.58
N GLU A 361 19.45 -17.29 -1.56
CA GLU A 361 19.39 -16.85 -0.17
C GLU A 361 20.68 -16.22 0.33
N GLN A 362 21.84 -16.50 -0.30
CA GLN A 362 23.15 -15.97 0.13
C GLN A 362 23.22 -14.45 0.01
N GLY A 363 22.63 -13.90 -1.06
CA GLY A 363 22.54 -12.45 -1.20
C GLY A 363 21.77 -11.80 -0.06
N LEU A 364 20.63 -12.38 0.36
CA LEU A 364 19.86 -11.87 1.48
C LEU A 364 20.58 -12.03 2.82
N VAL A 365 21.29 -13.16 3.02
CA VAL A 365 22.16 -13.37 4.19
C VAL A 365 23.24 -12.29 4.25
N SER A 366 23.96 -12.03 3.15
CA SER A 366 24.99 -11.00 3.06
C SER A 366 24.45 -9.61 3.41
N VAL A 367 23.27 -9.25 2.89
CA VAL A 367 22.61 -7.97 3.24
C VAL A 367 22.22 -7.95 4.71
N SER A 368 21.77 -9.08 5.27
CA SER A 368 21.45 -9.15 6.70
C SER A 368 22.69 -8.93 7.57
N GLU A 369 23.86 -9.38 7.14
CA GLU A 369 25.13 -9.16 7.85
C GLU A 369 25.65 -7.73 7.69
N GLY A 370 25.63 -7.25 6.44
CA GLY A 370 26.28 -6.00 6.06
C GLY A 370 25.48 -4.73 6.36
N CYS A 371 24.14 -4.80 6.47
CA CYS A 371 23.26 -3.63 6.63
C CYS A 371 22.62 -3.56 8.03
N PRO A 372 23.28 -2.94 9.03
CA PRO A 372 22.84 -2.97 10.44
C PRO A 372 21.48 -2.31 10.71
N LYS A 373 21.01 -1.43 9.82
CA LYS A 373 19.74 -0.70 9.97
C LYS A 373 18.59 -1.33 9.20
N LEU A 374 18.79 -2.49 8.57
CA LEU A 374 17.74 -3.17 7.79
C LEU A 374 16.58 -3.58 8.70
N GLU A 375 15.38 -3.07 8.40
CA GLU A 375 14.15 -3.26 9.19
C GLU A 375 12.95 -3.72 8.35
N SER A 376 13.07 -3.69 7.01
CA SER A 376 11.99 -4.06 6.10
C SER A 376 12.53 -4.79 4.88
N VAL A 377 12.04 -6.01 4.65
CA VAL A 377 12.42 -6.85 3.51
C VAL A 377 11.17 -7.31 2.76
N LEU A 378 11.22 -7.25 1.43
CA LEU A 378 10.40 -8.03 0.50
C LEU A 378 11.36 -8.72 -0.45
N TYR A 379 11.36 -10.05 -0.45
CA TYR A 379 12.30 -10.83 -1.24
C TYR A 379 11.58 -11.94 -1.98
N PHE A 380 11.67 -11.90 -3.30
CA PHE A 380 11.22 -12.97 -4.16
C PHE A 380 12.43 -13.84 -4.51
N CYS A 381 12.30 -15.15 -4.34
CA CYS A 381 13.34 -16.11 -4.65
C CYS A 381 12.74 -17.45 -5.11
N ARG A 382 13.57 -18.33 -5.64
CA ARG A 382 13.14 -19.67 -6.03
C ARG A 382 13.16 -20.66 -4.88
N GLN A 383 14.14 -20.52 -4.02
CA GLN A 383 14.42 -21.48 -2.96
C GLN A 383 14.93 -20.76 -1.72
N MET A 384 14.80 -21.42 -0.57
CA MET A 384 15.23 -20.90 0.72
C MET A 384 15.61 -22.07 1.62
N THR A 385 16.48 -21.83 2.59
CA THR A 385 16.83 -22.82 3.64
C THR A 385 16.43 -22.33 5.01
N ASN A 386 16.15 -23.27 5.92
CA ASN A 386 15.97 -22.96 7.35
C ASN A 386 17.21 -22.27 7.92
N ALA A 387 18.42 -22.72 7.55
CA ALA A 387 19.68 -22.15 8.02
C ALA A 387 19.84 -20.67 7.64
N ALA A 388 19.49 -20.30 6.40
CA ALA A 388 19.52 -18.90 5.97
C ALA A 388 18.53 -18.04 6.76
N LEU A 389 17.29 -18.49 6.95
CA LEU A 389 16.28 -17.76 7.73
C LEU A 389 16.71 -17.57 9.19
N VAL A 390 17.27 -18.60 9.82
CA VAL A 390 17.83 -18.51 11.19
C VAL A 390 18.97 -17.48 11.26
N THR A 391 19.85 -17.46 10.28
CA THR A 391 20.96 -16.51 10.20
C THR A 391 20.45 -15.09 10.07
N ILE A 392 19.51 -14.84 9.15
CA ILE A 392 18.88 -13.53 8.95
C ILE A 392 18.19 -13.06 10.24
N ALA A 393 17.45 -13.94 10.92
CA ALA A 393 16.78 -13.63 12.18
C ALA A 393 17.75 -13.15 13.28
N ARG A 394 18.86 -13.85 13.42
CA ARG A 394 19.92 -13.51 14.39
C ARG A 394 20.62 -12.20 14.05
N ASN A 395 20.90 -11.97 12.77
CA ASN A 395 21.56 -10.76 12.30
C ASN A 395 20.65 -9.53 12.44
N ARG A 396 19.34 -9.67 12.26
CA ARG A 396 18.38 -8.54 12.21
C ARG A 396 17.24 -8.65 13.22
N PRO A 397 17.48 -8.64 14.53
CA PRO A 397 16.44 -8.68 15.55
C PRO A 397 15.55 -7.43 15.56
N ASN A 398 15.97 -6.34 14.93
CA ASN A 398 15.20 -5.10 14.73
C ASN A 398 14.24 -5.13 13.53
N MET A 399 14.09 -6.27 12.86
CA MET A 399 13.17 -6.41 11.73
C MET A 399 11.73 -6.12 12.15
N THR A 400 11.08 -5.23 11.39
CA THR A 400 9.66 -4.88 11.60
C THR A 400 8.74 -5.43 10.51
N ARG A 401 9.30 -5.71 9.33
CA ARG A 401 8.57 -6.25 8.17
C ARG A 401 9.42 -7.27 7.45
N PHE A 402 8.96 -8.50 7.41
CA PHE A 402 9.60 -9.58 6.67
C PHE A 402 8.59 -10.23 5.73
N ARG A 403 8.84 -10.14 4.43
CA ARG A 403 7.99 -10.73 3.41
C ARG A 403 8.87 -11.53 2.47
N LEU A 404 8.72 -12.84 2.55
CA LEU A 404 9.37 -13.79 1.66
C LEU A 404 8.32 -14.37 0.71
N CYS A 405 8.65 -14.41 -0.57
CA CYS A 405 7.83 -15.01 -1.60
C CYS A 405 8.69 -15.99 -2.38
N ILE A 406 8.53 -17.29 -2.12
CA ILE A 406 9.14 -18.34 -2.91
C ILE A 406 8.24 -18.58 -4.11
N ILE A 407 8.80 -18.60 -5.33
CA ILE A 407 8.04 -18.68 -6.58
C ILE A 407 7.22 -19.97 -6.62
N GLU A 408 7.81 -21.10 -6.24
CA GLU A 408 7.09 -22.33 -5.98
C GLU A 408 6.57 -22.34 -4.54
N PRO A 409 5.26 -22.14 -4.32
CA PRO A 409 4.73 -21.80 -3.00
C PRO A 409 4.77 -22.92 -1.98
N LYS A 410 5.04 -24.16 -2.39
CA LYS A 410 5.18 -25.34 -1.51
C LYS A 410 6.60 -25.91 -1.51
N ALA A 411 7.60 -25.13 -1.97
CA ALA A 411 8.99 -25.58 -1.95
C ALA A 411 9.46 -25.74 -0.49
N PRO A 412 10.04 -26.91 -0.15
CA PRO A 412 10.67 -27.13 1.15
C PRO A 412 12.04 -26.44 1.23
N ASP A 413 12.71 -26.55 2.35
CA ASP A 413 14.16 -26.34 2.44
C ASP A 413 14.86 -27.23 1.40
N TYR A 414 15.51 -26.63 0.42
CA TYR A 414 16.02 -27.39 -0.74
C TYR A 414 17.22 -28.27 -0.41
N LEU A 415 17.87 -28.09 0.75
CA LEU A 415 18.98 -28.90 1.21
C LEU A 415 18.52 -30.06 2.11
N THR A 416 17.58 -29.80 3.02
CA THR A 416 17.14 -30.80 4.00
C THR A 416 15.83 -31.49 3.60
N LEU A 417 15.09 -30.92 2.66
CA LEU A 417 13.74 -31.32 2.24
C LEU A 417 12.68 -31.22 3.36
N GLU A 418 13.01 -30.53 4.44
CA GLU A 418 12.11 -30.28 5.55
C GLU A 418 11.26 -29.01 5.33
N PRO A 419 10.11 -28.89 6.02
CA PRO A 419 9.35 -27.66 6.04
C PRO A 419 10.18 -26.48 6.56
N LEU A 420 9.86 -25.25 6.12
CA LEU A 420 10.54 -24.01 6.54
C LEU A 420 10.06 -23.50 7.91
N ASP A 421 9.42 -24.33 8.69
CA ASP A 421 8.85 -23.98 10.01
C ASP A 421 9.88 -23.45 10.99
N VAL A 422 11.05 -24.10 11.05
CA VAL A 422 12.15 -23.71 11.96
C VAL A 422 12.72 -22.35 11.58
N GLY A 423 12.89 -22.10 10.29
CA GLY A 423 13.40 -20.83 9.77
C GLY A 423 12.47 -19.66 10.10
N PHE A 424 11.18 -19.78 9.77
CA PHE A 424 10.20 -18.75 10.13
C PHE A 424 9.95 -18.67 11.64
N GLY A 425 10.05 -19.79 12.35
CA GLY A 425 10.06 -19.84 13.80
C GLY A 425 11.14 -18.94 14.38
N ALA A 426 12.37 -19.03 13.87
CA ALA A 426 13.48 -18.18 14.28
C ALA A 426 13.22 -16.68 13.98
N ILE A 427 12.61 -16.36 12.81
CA ILE A 427 12.23 -14.97 12.49
C ILE A 427 11.31 -14.39 13.56
N VAL A 428 10.24 -15.08 13.95
CA VAL A 428 9.28 -14.56 14.95
C VAL A 428 9.83 -14.60 16.37
N GLU A 429 10.75 -15.53 16.66
CA GLU A 429 11.39 -15.65 17.97
C GLU A 429 12.42 -14.53 18.20
N HIS A 430 13.24 -14.18 17.21
CA HIS A 430 14.28 -13.18 17.36
C HIS A 430 13.80 -11.75 17.07
N CYS A 431 12.93 -11.57 16.06
CA CYS A 431 12.45 -10.24 15.64
C CYS A 431 11.26 -9.77 16.49
N LYS A 432 11.51 -9.34 17.72
CA LYS A 432 10.45 -8.97 18.70
C LYS A 432 9.60 -7.76 18.31
N ASP A 433 10.05 -6.95 17.36
CA ASP A 433 9.34 -5.79 16.84
C ASP A 433 8.63 -6.06 15.51
N LEU A 434 8.54 -7.34 15.12
CA LEU A 434 7.92 -7.73 13.86
C LEU A 434 6.42 -7.39 13.85
N GLN A 435 6.02 -6.54 12.90
CA GLN A 435 4.66 -6.06 12.73
C GLN A 435 3.97 -6.67 11.50
N ARG A 436 4.75 -7.04 10.47
CA ARG A 436 4.22 -7.61 9.23
C ARG A 436 5.05 -8.81 8.80
N LEU A 437 4.35 -9.90 8.52
CA LEU A 437 4.96 -11.14 8.05
C LEU A 437 4.18 -11.66 6.85
N SER A 438 4.89 -12.07 5.79
CA SER A 438 4.34 -12.92 4.74
C SER A 438 5.15 -14.19 4.66
N LEU A 439 4.45 -15.32 4.67
CA LEU A 439 5.00 -16.67 4.65
C LEU A 439 4.96 -17.24 3.23
N SER A 440 5.93 -18.06 2.89
CA SER A 440 6.01 -18.81 1.64
C SER A 440 6.88 -20.05 1.80
N GLY A 441 6.66 -21.04 0.95
CA GLY A 441 7.33 -22.34 1.01
C GLY A 441 6.49 -23.40 1.70
N LEU A 442 7.01 -24.62 1.81
CA LEU A 442 6.36 -25.71 2.54
C LEU A 442 6.33 -25.37 4.03
N LEU A 443 5.13 -25.26 4.59
CA LEU A 443 4.90 -24.87 5.98
C LEU A 443 3.78 -25.71 6.57
N THR A 444 4.00 -26.20 7.80
CA THR A 444 3.02 -26.99 8.58
C THR A 444 2.31 -26.15 9.64
N ASP A 445 1.46 -26.75 10.46
CA ASP A 445 0.84 -26.08 11.60
C ASP A 445 1.88 -25.61 12.64
N LYS A 446 3.09 -26.15 12.62
CA LYS A 446 4.18 -25.79 13.53
C LYS A 446 4.63 -24.33 13.39
N VAL A 447 4.68 -23.79 12.18
CA VAL A 447 5.03 -22.37 11.98
C VAL A 447 4.02 -21.45 12.68
N PHE A 448 2.73 -21.83 12.65
CA PHE A 448 1.68 -21.03 13.29
C PHE A 448 1.74 -21.10 14.81
N GLU A 449 2.17 -22.24 15.36
CA GLU A 449 2.47 -22.36 16.80
C GLU A 449 3.59 -21.39 17.21
N TYR A 450 4.69 -21.32 16.46
CA TYR A 450 5.74 -20.33 16.68
C TYR A 450 5.21 -18.88 16.60
N ILE A 451 4.40 -18.58 15.57
CA ILE A 451 3.81 -17.25 15.39
C ILE A 451 2.93 -16.88 16.58
N GLY A 452 2.01 -17.76 17.00
CA GLY A 452 1.12 -17.53 18.15
C GLY A 452 1.89 -17.34 19.47
N THR A 453 3.01 -18.03 19.62
CA THR A 453 3.84 -17.96 20.82
C THR A 453 4.66 -16.67 20.88
N TYR A 454 5.31 -16.27 19.81
CA TYR A 454 6.34 -15.23 19.84
C TYR A 454 5.94 -13.89 19.21
N ALA A 455 5.02 -13.87 18.24
CA ALA A 455 4.75 -12.68 17.43
C ALA A 455 3.73 -11.71 18.05
N LYS A 456 3.95 -11.25 19.28
CA LYS A 456 2.98 -10.45 20.06
C LYS A 456 2.70 -9.05 19.51
N LYS A 457 3.64 -8.46 18.75
CA LYS A 457 3.47 -7.14 18.11
C LYS A 457 2.99 -7.22 16.65
N MET A 458 2.74 -8.44 16.15
CA MET A 458 2.29 -8.62 14.78
C MET A 458 0.94 -7.97 14.54
N GLU A 459 0.88 -7.06 13.56
CA GLU A 459 -0.34 -6.38 13.15
C GLU A 459 -0.95 -6.95 11.87
N MET A 460 -0.12 -7.55 10.99
CA MET A 460 -0.55 -8.11 9.71
C MET A 460 0.21 -9.40 9.41
N LEU A 461 -0.54 -10.46 9.14
CA LEU A 461 -0.04 -11.73 8.65
C LEU A 461 -0.70 -12.04 7.30
N SER A 462 0.11 -12.39 6.31
CA SER A 462 -0.33 -12.87 5.00
C SER A 462 0.22 -14.27 4.77
N VAL A 463 -0.67 -15.19 4.44
CA VAL A 463 -0.38 -16.63 4.34
C VAL A 463 -0.96 -17.18 3.05
N ALA A 464 -0.18 -17.96 2.34
CA ALA A 464 -0.66 -18.70 1.19
C ALA A 464 -0.05 -20.11 1.17
N PHE A 465 -0.85 -21.11 0.82
CA PHE A 465 -0.44 -22.51 0.63
C PHE A 465 0.22 -23.17 1.86
N ALA A 466 -0.18 -22.79 3.08
CA ALA A 466 0.48 -23.21 4.31
C ALA A 466 -0.50 -23.80 5.34
N GLY A 467 0.05 -24.63 6.24
CA GLY A 467 -0.70 -25.34 7.28
C GLY A 467 -1.27 -26.68 6.84
N ASP A 468 -1.59 -27.52 7.81
CA ASP A 468 -2.13 -28.86 7.60
C ASP A 468 -3.58 -28.97 8.10
N SER A 469 -4.00 -28.10 9.02
CA SER A 469 -5.30 -28.19 9.68
C SER A 469 -5.78 -26.84 10.25
N ASP A 470 -7.01 -26.81 10.77
CA ASP A 470 -7.59 -25.67 11.47
C ASP A 470 -6.78 -25.21 12.70
N LEU A 471 -5.91 -26.06 13.23
CA LEU A 471 -5.08 -25.78 14.39
C LEU A 471 -4.11 -24.63 14.14
N GLY A 472 -3.55 -24.55 12.92
CA GLY A 472 -2.66 -23.45 12.54
C GLY A 472 -3.32 -22.08 12.74
N MET A 473 -4.53 -21.87 12.21
CA MET A 473 -5.25 -20.60 12.37
C MET A 473 -5.64 -20.35 13.84
N HIS A 474 -5.97 -21.40 14.60
CA HIS A 474 -6.24 -21.29 16.03
C HIS A 474 -5.03 -20.72 16.79
N HIS A 475 -3.83 -21.22 16.56
CA HIS A 475 -2.61 -20.69 17.19
C HIS A 475 -2.40 -19.18 16.90
N VAL A 476 -2.62 -18.76 15.68
CA VAL A 476 -2.48 -17.34 15.28
C VAL A 476 -3.53 -16.45 15.97
N LEU A 477 -4.80 -16.83 15.89
CA LEU A 477 -5.89 -16.02 16.42
C LEU A 477 -5.91 -15.96 17.96
N SER A 478 -5.49 -17.03 18.65
CA SER A 478 -5.40 -17.06 20.10
C SER A 478 -4.12 -16.41 20.65
N GLY A 479 -3.02 -16.45 19.88
CA GLY A 479 -1.71 -16.05 20.36
C GLY A 479 -1.23 -14.64 19.96
N CYS A 480 -1.73 -14.09 18.83
CA CYS A 480 -1.29 -12.79 18.32
C CYS A 480 -2.17 -11.64 18.82
N ASP A 481 -1.83 -11.05 19.96
CA ASP A 481 -2.64 -10.02 20.63
C ASP A 481 -2.86 -8.77 19.78
N SER A 482 -1.83 -8.33 19.04
CA SER A 482 -1.84 -7.10 18.25
C SER A 482 -2.39 -7.28 16.84
N LEU A 483 -2.79 -8.51 16.44
CA LEU A 483 -3.19 -8.81 15.06
C LEU A 483 -4.43 -8.01 14.66
N ARG A 484 -4.31 -7.27 13.55
CA ARG A 484 -5.36 -6.41 13.00
C ARG A 484 -5.82 -6.85 11.63
N LYS A 485 -4.93 -7.47 10.85
CA LYS A 485 -5.21 -7.98 9.52
C LYS A 485 -4.67 -9.37 9.36
N LEU A 486 -5.51 -10.27 8.86
CA LEU A 486 -5.13 -11.61 8.47
C LEU A 486 -5.61 -11.86 7.04
N GLU A 487 -4.71 -12.27 6.18
CA GLU A 487 -4.95 -12.53 4.76
C GLU A 487 -4.49 -13.94 4.45
N ILE A 488 -5.41 -14.80 4.05
CA ILE A 488 -5.20 -16.23 3.85
C ILE A 488 -5.65 -16.62 2.46
N ARG A 489 -4.84 -17.44 1.78
CA ARG A 489 -5.17 -17.96 0.47
C ARG A 489 -4.68 -19.42 0.31
N ASP A 490 -5.51 -20.25 -0.32
CA ASP A 490 -5.15 -21.64 -0.67
C ASP A 490 -4.61 -22.46 0.54
N CYS A 491 -5.24 -22.29 1.71
CA CYS A 491 -4.90 -22.98 2.96
C CYS A 491 -6.03 -23.92 3.38
N PRO A 492 -5.75 -24.99 4.14
CA PRO A 492 -6.75 -25.99 4.55
C PRO A 492 -7.70 -25.50 5.66
N PHE A 493 -7.56 -24.27 6.10
CA PHE A 493 -8.36 -23.68 7.18
C PHE A 493 -9.85 -23.65 6.86
N GLY A 494 -10.67 -24.16 7.77
CA GLY A 494 -12.10 -24.34 7.59
C GLY A 494 -12.95 -23.74 8.69
N ASP A 495 -14.12 -24.31 8.89
CA ASP A 495 -15.16 -23.82 9.78
C ASP A 495 -14.73 -23.74 11.25
N LYS A 496 -13.99 -24.74 11.73
CA LYS A 496 -13.52 -24.76 13.13
C LYS A 496 -12.51 -23.64 13.38
N ALA A 497 -11.59 -23.39 12.43
CA ALA A 497 -10.63 -22.32 12.53
C ALA A 497 -11.33 -20.94 12.62
N LEU A 498 -12.37 -20.73 11.81
CA LEU A 498 -13.13 -19.48 11.76
C LEU A 498 -13.97 -19.27 13.05
N LEU A 499 -14.70 -20.29 13.49
CA LEU A 499 -15.70 -20.16 14.55
C LEU A 499 -15.10 -20.22 15.95
N ALA A 500 -14.02 -21.00 16.17
CA ALA A 500 -13.43 -21.18 17.50
C ALA A 500 -12.89 -19.88 18.12
N ASN A 501 -12.45 -18.94 17.28
CA ASN A 501 -11.85 -17.67 17.71
C ASN A 501 -12.64 -16.45 17.22
N ALA A 502 -13.97 -16.58 17.06
CA ALA A 502 -14.82 -15.53 16.52
C ALA A 502 -14.71 -14.18 17.27
N SER A 503 -14.56 -14.22 18.61
CA SER A 503 -14.38 -13.01 19.43
C SER A 503 -13.12 -12.22 19.08
N LYS A 504 -12.06 -12.86 18.60
CA LYS A 504 -10.84 -12.18 18.15
C LYS A 504 -11.10 -11.32 16.92
N LEU A 505 -12.00 -11.75 16.03
CA LEU A 505 -12.35 -11.02 14.81
C LEU A 505 -12.96 -9.65 15.12
N GLU A 506 -13.66 -9.47 16.25
CA GLU A 506 -14.18 -8.14 16.68
C GLU A 506 -13.05 -7.14 17.00
N THR A 507 -11.87 -7.60 17.36
CA THR A 507 -10.71 -6.73 17.65
C THR A 507 -9.87 -6.45 16.41
N MET A 508 -10.05 -7.25 15.36
CA MET A 508 -9.34 -7.12 14.09
C MET A 508 -10.00 -6.07 13.19
N ARG A 509 -9.22 -5.54 12.27
CA ARG A 509 -9.72 -4.66 11.21
C ARG A 509 -10.38 -5.46 10.10
N SER A 510 -9.74 -6.54 9.68
CA SER A 510 -10.25 -7.43 8.64
C SER A 510 -9.57 -8.80 8.63
N LEU A 511 -10.35 -9.79 8.19
CA LEU A 511 -9.90 -11.11 7.77
C LEU A 511 -10.32 -11.30 6.31
N TRP A 512 -9.40 -11.75 5.47
CA TRP A 512 -9.67 -12.22 4.11
C TRP A 512 -9.27 -13.68 4.00
N MET A 513 -10.16 -14.51 3.49
CA MET A 513 -9.86 -15.90 3.15
C MET A 513 -10.32 -16.18 1.71
N SER A 514 -9.45 -16.82 0.93
CA SER A 514 -9.70 -17.17 -0.46
C SER A 514 -9.29 -18.61 -0.71
N SER A 515 -10.09 -19.39 -1.41
CA SER A 515 -9.79 -20.81 -1.72
C SER A 515 -9.42 -21.62 -0.46
N CYS A 516 -10.16 -21.41 0.63
CA CYS A 516 -10.03 -22.14 1.89
C CYS A 516 -11.23 -23.08 2.08
N SER A 517 -11.21 -23.88 3.16
CA SER A 517 -12.27 -24.87 3.43
C SER A 517 -13.43 -24.30 4.26
N VAL A 518 -13.64 -22.99 4.25
CA VAL A 518 -14.73 -22.32 4.98
C VAL A 518 -16.04 -22.49 4.24
N SER A 519 -17.05 -23.05 4.92
CA SER A 519 -18.39 -23.26 4.33
C SER A 519 -19.27 -22.03 4.40
N PHE A 520 -20.30 -22.00 3.56
CA PHE A 520 -21.35 -20.98 3.59
C PHE A 520 -22.09 -20.98 4.92
N GLY A 521 -22.38 -22.18 5.49
CA GLY A 521 -23.02 -22.34 6.78
C GLY A 521 -22.22 -21.72 7.94
N ALA A 522 -20.90 -21.87 7.91
CA ALA A 522 -20.04 -21.24 8.92
C ALA A 522 -20.04 -19.71 8.83
N CYS A 523 -20.04 -19.17 7.61
CA CYS A 523 -20.15 -17.72 7.37
C CYS A 523 -21.47 -17.16 7.91
N LYS A 524 -22.57 -17.85 7.65
CA LYS A 524 -23.91 -17.50 8.13
C LYS A 524 -23.98 -17.52 9.66
N LEU A 525 -23.50 -18.61 10.27
CA LEU A 525 -23.46 -18.75 11.73
C LEU A 525 -22.60 -17.67 12.38
N LEU A 526 -21.48 -17.28 11.76
CA LEU A 526 -20.63 -16.21 12.25
C LEU A 526 -21.35 -14.85 12.20
N GLY A 527 -22.00 -14.51 11.10
CA GLY A 527 -22.78 -13.28 10.95
C GLY A 527 -23.90 -13.20 11.98
N GLU A 528 -24.62 -14.32 12.21
CA GLU A 528 -25.67 -14.41 13.22
C GLU A 528 -25.16 -14.18 14.65
N LYS A 529 -24.01 -14.75 15.00
CA LYS A 529 -23.45 -14.65 16.36
C LYS A 529 -22.72 -13.35 16.65
N MET A 530 -22.21 -12.66 15.63
CA MET A 530 -21.28 -11.54 15.77
C MET A 530 -21.81 -10.26 15.07
N PRO A 531 -22.82 -9.58 15.62
CA PRO A 531 -23.54 -8.48 14.96
C PRO A 531 -22.69 -7.22 14.70
N LYS A 532 -21.46 -7.16 15.22
CA LYS A 532 -20.51 -6.08 14.93
C LYS A 532 -19.58 -6.38 13.76
N LEU A 533 -19.65 -7.60 13.23
CA LEU A 533 -18.88 -8.01 12.07
C LEU A 533 -19.77 -7.96 10.83
N ASN A 534 -19.24 -7.42 9.77
CA ASN A 534 -19.78 -7.62 8.44
C ASN A 534 -19.09 -8.83 7.82
N VAL A 535 -19.88 -9.85 7.46
CA VAL A 535 -19.37 -11.08 6.84
C VAL A 535 -19.87 -11.11 5.40
N GLU A 536 -18.97 -10.83 4.45
CA GLU A 536 -19.24 -10.86 3.03
C GLU A 536 -18.71 -12.15 2.41
N VAL A 537 -19.61 -12.96 1.87
CA VAL A 537 -19.25 -14.08 1.00
C VAL A 537 -19.17 -13.55 -0.43
N ILE A 538 -18.04 -13.81 -1.09
CA ILE A 538 -17.75 -13.39 -2.46
C ILE A 538 -17.60 -14.66 -3.30
N ASP A 539 -18.57 -14.93 -4.18
CA ASP A 539 -18.61 -16.18 -4.95
C ASP A 539 -19.15 -15.94 -6.37
N GLU A 540 -18.25 -15.97 -7.36
CA GLU A 540 -18.60 -15.74 -8.77
C GLU A 540 -19.27 -16.94 -9.43
N ARG A 541 -19.29 -18.11 -8.77
CA ARG A 541 -19.95 -19.33 -9.26
C ARG A 541 -21.49 -19.27 -9.16
N GLY A 542 -22.05 -18.20 -8.61
CA GLY A 542 -23.48 -17.96 -8.43
C GLY A 542 -23.94 -18.00 -6.96
N PRO A 543 -25.26 -17.85 -6.70
CA PRO A 543 -25.78 -17.70 -5.34
C PRO A 543 -25.37 -18.84 -4.42
N PRO A 544 -24.77 -18.56 -3.24
CA PRO A 544 -24.39 -19.61 -2.30
C PRO A 544 -25.58 -20.41 -1.77
N ASP A 545 -26.78 -19.78 -1.67
CA ASP A 545 -28.02 -20.44 -1.23
C ASP A 545 -28.49 -21.56 -2.16
N SER A 546 -28.00 -21.61 -3.40
CA SER A 546 -28.31 -22.68 -4.35
C SER A 546 -27.52 -23.97 -4.10
N ARG A 547 -26.61 -23.99 -3.15
CA ARG A 547 -25.72 -25.10 -2.81
C ARG A 547 -25.93 -25.54 -1.36
N PRO A 548 -25.51 -26.78 -1.00
CA PRO A 548 -25.48 -27.20 0.39
C PRO A 548 -24.67 -26.26 1.27
N GLU A 549 -25.15 -25.96 2.47
CA GLU A 549 -24.48 -25.08 3.43
C GLU A 549 -23.06 -25.54 3.80
N SER A 550 -22.74 -26.83 3.60
CA SER A 550 -21.42 -27.42 3.79
C SER A 550 -20.43 -27.13 2.67
N CYS A 551 -20.88 -26.56 1.53
CA CYS A 551 -19.97 -26.27 0.42
C CYS A 551 -19.04 -25.10 0.77
N PRO A 552 -17.73 -25.23 0.46
CA PRO A 552 -16.79 -24.14 0.63
C PRO A 552 -17.13 -22.95 -0.28
N VAL A 553 -17.00 -21.74 0.27
CA VAL A 553 -17.14 -20.49 -0.47
C VAL A 553 -15.81 -20.15 -1.18
N GLU A 554 -15.86 -19.41 -2.29
CA GLU A 554 -14.64 -18.99 -2.97
C GLU A 554 -13.81 -18.05 -2.12
N ARG A 555 -14.48 -17.02 -1.58
CA ARG A 555 -13.80 -15.99 -0.77
C ARG A 555 -14.73 -15.52 0.33
N VAL A 556 -14.17 -15.16 1.47
CA VAL A 556 -14.88 -14.48 2.55
C VAL A 556 -14.08 -13.26 3.00
N PHE A 557 -14.75 -12.13 3.13
CA PHE A 557 -14.20 -10.90 3.66
C PHE A 557 -14.96 -10.51 4.93
N ILE A 558 -14.27 -10.49 6.05
CA ILE A 558 -14.84 -10.18 7.35
C ILE A 558 -14.18 -8.92 7.87
N TYR A 559 -14.98 -7.96 8.30
CA TYR A 559 -14.46 -6.73 8.90
C TYR A 559 -15.44 -6.17 9.94
N ARG A 560 -14.88 -5.49 10.91
CA ARG A 560 -15.70 -4.78 11.90
C ARG A 560 -16.37 -3.57 11.26
N THR A 561 -17.67 -3.38 11.50
CA THR A 561 -18.44 -2.24 11.04
C THR A 561 -19.29 -1.63 12.16
N VAL A 562 -19.53 -0.33 12.04
CA VAL A 562 -20.55 0.42 12.80
C VAL A 562 -21.55 1.09 11.85
N ALA A 563 -21.40 0.85 10.54
CA ALA A 563 -22.28 1.36 9.49
C ALA A 563 -23.38 0.35 9.09
N GLY A 564 -23.23 -0.91 9.49
CA GLY A 564 -24.05 -2.01 9.00
C GLY A 564 -23.61 -2.48 7.60
N PRO A 565 -24.43 -3.30 6.92
CA PRO A 565 -24.17 -3.78 5.57
C PRO A 565 -24.04 -2.62 4.57
N ARG A 566 -23.18 -2.80 3.57
CA ARG A 566 -23.08 -1.84 2.47
C ARG A 566 -24.22 -2.00 1.47
N PHE A 567 -24.54 -0.93 0.75
CA PHE A 567 -25.67 -0.91 -0.19
C PHE A 567 -25.26 -1.15 -1.65
N ASP A 568 -23.97 -1.07 -1.95
CA ASP A 568 -23.39 -1.16 -3.29
C ASP A 568 -22.83 -2.55 -3.60
N MET A 569 -23.43 -3.61 -3.04
CA MET A 569 -22.99 -4.99 -3.28
C MET A 569 -23.32 -5.44 -4.70
N PRO A 570 -22.31 -5.90 -5.47
CA PRO A 570 -22.56 -6.55 -6.74
C PRO A 570 -23.21 -7.92 -6.55
N GLY A 571 -23.75 -8.50 -7.62
CA GLY A 571 -24.52 -9.74 -7.58
C GLY A 571 -23.76 -11.00 -7.13
N PHE A 572 -22.44 -10.92 -7.04
CA PHE A 572 -21.56 -12.00 -6.56
C PHE A 572 -21.09 -11.81 -5.10
N VAL A 573 -21.62 -10.81 -4.38
CA VAL A 573 -21.32 -10.55 -2.96
C VAL A 573 -22.59 -10.69 -2.13
N TRP A 574 -22.55 -11.51 -1.10
CA TRP A 574 -23.66 -11.77 -0.16
C TRP A 574 -23.24 -11.39 1.25
N ASN A 575 -24.07 -10.63 1.91
CA ASN A 575 -23.87 -10.29 3.33
C ASN A 575 -24.61 -11.29 4.22
N MET A 576 -23.93 -11.78 5.26
CA MET A 576 -24.43 -12.79 6.19
C MET A 576 -25.01 -12.20 7.49
N ASP A 577 -25.39 -10.92 7.50
CA ASP A 577 -25.96 -10.29 8.71
C ASP A 577 -27.42 -10.72 8.96
N GLN A 578 -27.80 -10.82 10.24
CA GLN A 578 -29.16 -11.23 10.70
C GLN A 578 -30.30 -10.38 10.14
N HIS A 579 -30.03 -9.12 9.77
CA HIS A 579 -31.03 -8.20 9.23
C HIS A 579 -31.34 -8.40 7.76
N SER A 580 -30.66 -9.27 7.04
CA SER A 580 -30.94 -9.59 5.63
C SER A 580 -32.14 -10.54 5.43
N SER A 581 -32.92 -10.88 6.45
CA SER A 581 -34.21 -11.55 6.30
C SER A 581 -35.29 -10.68 5.66
N MET A 582 -35.05 -9.41 5.42
CA MET A 582 -35.86 -8.61 4.48
C MET A 582 -35.43 -8.93 3.07
N ARG A 583 -36.17 -9.85 2.48
CA ARG A 583 -36.18 -10.28 1.10
C ARG A 583 -35.78 -9.14 0.17
N PHE A 584 -34.75 -9.38 -0.61
CA PHE A 584 -34.51 -8.68 -1.86
C PHE A 584 -35.79 -8.62 -2.71
N SER A 585 -36.56 -7.55 -2.58
CA SER A 585 -37.44 -7.13 -3.66
C SER A 585 -36.50 -6.67 -4.77
N ARG A 586 -36.27 -7.58 -5.71
CA ARG A 586 -35.69 -7.25 -7.02
C ARG A 586 -36.53 -6.11 -7.61
N GLN A 587 -36.13 -4.88 -7.39
CA GLN A 587 -36.43 -3.82 -8.33
C GLN A 587 -35.47 -3.99 -9.50
N ILE A 588 -35.90 -4.82 -10.44
CA ILE A 588 -35.42 -4.77 -11.81
C ILE A 588 -35.77 -3.35 -12.29
N ILE A 589 -34.78 -2.47 -12.32
CA ILE A 589 -34.87 -1.26 -13.14
C ILE A 589 -34.73 -1.75 -14.56
N THR A 590 -35.84 -2.13 -15.15
CA THR A 590 -36.00 -2.21 -16.60
C THR A 590 -35.83 -0.79 -17.13
N THR A 591 -34.67 -0.49 -17.68
CA THR A 591 -34.51 0.61 -18.62
C THR A 591 -35.31 0.26 -19.86
N ASN A 592 -36.56 0.69 -19.91
CA ASN A 592 -37.31 0.82 -21.15
C ASN A 592 -37.32 2.31 -21.54
N GLY A 593 -36.60 2.58 -22.60
CA GLY A 593 -36.99 3.40 -23.75
C GLY A 593 -37.31 4.88 -23.51
N LEU A 594 -36.49 5.73 -23.96
CA LEU A 594 -36.64 6.65 -25.12
C LEU A 594 -35.39 7.51 -25.22
#